data_81220567ccc93b58a2945a26f2698912
#
_entry.id   81220567ccc93b58a2945a26f2698912
#
_cell.length_a   1.000
_cell.length_b   1.000
_cell.length_c   1.000
_cell.angle_alpha   90.00
_cell.angle_beta   90.00
_cell.angle_gamma   90.00
#
_symmetry.space_group_name_H-M   'P 1'
#
loop_
_entity.id
_entity.type
_entity.pdbx_description
1 polymer ?
#
loop_
_entity_poly.entity_id
_entity_poly.type
_entity_poly.pdbx_seq_one_letter_code
_entity_poly.pdbx_strand_id
1 'polypeptide(L)'
;MVMPTAETERNKALARRFCDGMNTNDPRIISATIDELVAADAQIRTPLPIDATGAEALKQVFLRLHGAYPDLHVAIEDLIAEGDKVVSRNLVTGTHRGNYMGVAPTGNAVTYNEIFIFRFRDGQIVETWGVVDVLAQMRQIGAIRT
;
A
#
# COMPACT_ATOMS: atom_id res chain seq x y z
N MET A 1 6.08 -6.23 -28.23
CA MET A 1 6.35 -6.76 -26.88
C MET A 1 7.50 -5.98 -26.27
N VAL A 2 7.29 -5.48 -25.06
CA VAL A 2 8.34 -4.80 -24.31
C VAL A 2 9.22 -5.86 -23.65
N MET A 3 10.52 -5.82 -23.92
CA MET A 3 11.48 -6.75 -23.33
C MET A 3 11.83 -6.31 -21.92
N PRO A 4 11.96 -7.24 -20.95
CA PRO A 4 12.43 -6.90 -19.62
C PRO A 4 13.84 -6.29 -19.69
N THR A 5 14.08 -5.28 -18.87
CA THR A 5 15.40 -4.67 -18.71
C THR A 5 15.89 -4.91 -17.28
N ALA A 6 17.19 -4.70 -17.04
CA ALA A 6 17.74 -4.78 -15.69
C ALA A 6 17.04 -3.80 -14.75
N GLU A 7 16.72 -2.60 -15.24
CA GLU A 7 15.97 -1.59 -14.48
C GLU A 7 14.58 -2.08 -14.09
N THR A 8 13.79 -2.60 -15.05
CA THR A 8 12.44 -3.06 -14.77
C THR A 8 12.43 -4.25 -13.81
N GLU A 9 13.36 -5.18 -13.95
CA GLU A 9 13.47 -6.31 -13.04
C GLU A 9 13.88 -5.87 -11.63
N ARG A 10 14.83 -4.93 -11.53
CA ARG A 10 15.22 -4.36 -10.24
C ARG A 10 14.05 -3.66 -9.57
N ASN A 11 13.30 -2.84 -10.30
CA ASN A 11 12.17 -2.10 -9.76
C ASN A 11 11.05 -3.02 -9.30
N LYS A 12 10.78 -4.12 -10.03
CA LYS A 12 9.83 -5.14 -9.57
C LYS A 12 10.29 -5.78 -8.26
N ALA A 13 11.58 -6.11 -8.15
CA ALA A 13 12.13 -6.71 -6.93
C ALA A 13 12.00 -5.76 -5.74
N LEU A 14 12.21 -4.45 -5.96
CA LEU A 14 12.03 -3.44 -4.92
C LEU A 14 10.56 -3.30 -4.52
N ALA A 15 9.64 -3.36 -5.48
CA ALA A 15 8.21 -3.33 -5.18
C ALA A 15 7.79 -4.55 -4.33
N ARG A 16 8.33 -5.74 -4.61
CA ARG A 16 8.07 -6.92 -3.78
C ARG A 16 8.65 -6.77 -2.38
N ARG A 17 9.87 -6.26 -2.26
CA ARG A 17 10.49 -6.00 -0.95
C ARG A 17 9.65 -5.02 -0.13
N PHE A 18 9.17 -3.96 -0.78
CA PHE A 18 8.29 -3.00 -0.12
C PHE A 18 7.04 -3.70 0.43
N CYS A 19 6.36 -4.49 -0.38
CA CYS A 19 5.17 -5.23 0.02
C CYS A 19 5.47 -6.20 1.16
N ASP A 20 6.58 -6.94 1.08
CA ASP A 20 6.98 -7.88 2.14
C ASP A 20 7.19 -7.16 3.47
N GLY A 21 7.81 -5.98 3.44
CA GLY A 21 8.00 -5.17 4.65
C GLY A 21 6.66 -4.72 5.27
N MET A 22 5.71 -4.34 4.44
CA MET A 22 4.37 -3.94 4.91
C MET A 22 3.62 -5.14 5.51
N ASN A 23 3.79 -6.33 4.95
CA ASN A 23 3.13 -7.55 5.41
C ASN A 23 3.69 -8.13 6.71
N THR A 24 4.80 -7.60 7.23
CA THR A 24 5.33 -8.04 8.53
C THR A 24 4.41 -7.68 9.69
N ASN A 25 3.57 -6.67 9.54
CA ASN A 25 2.74 -6.11 10.60
C ASN A 25 3.56 -5.62 11.81
N ASP A 26 4.87 -5.41 11.64
CA ASP A 26 5.76 -4.88 12.65
C ASP A 26 6.03 -3.40 12.33
N PRO A 27 5.58 -2.45 13.19
CA PRO A 27 5.74 -1.03 12.92
C PRO A 27 7.19 -0.60 12.70
N ARG A 28 8.15 -1.26 13.36
CA ARG A 28 9.58 -0.92 13.21
C ARG A 28 10.10 -1.35 11.85
N ILE A 29 9.71 -2.53 11.38
CA ILE A 29 10.10 -3.03 10.06
C ILE A 29 9.43 -2.21 8.96
N ILE A 30 8.14 -1.89 9.12
CA ILE A 30 7.41 -1.04 8.19
C ILE A 30 8.10 0.32 8.06
N SER A 31 8.41 0.97 9.18
CA SER A 31 9.08 2.27 9.18
C SER A 31 10.46 2.21 8.51
N ALA A 32 11.26 1.20 8.86
CA ALA A 32 12.60 1.01 8.29
C ALA A 32 12.54 0.73 6.77
N THR A 33 11.57 -0.08 6.34
CA THR A 33 11.38 -0.38 4.92
C THR A 33 11.00 0.88 4.13
N ILE A 34 10.12 1.69 4.68
CA ILE A 34 9.72 2.96 4.05
C ILE A 34 10.92 3.91 3.99
N ASP A 35 11.70 4.03 5.07
CA ASP A 35 12.89 4.90 5.07
C ASP A 35 13.91 4.47 4.01
N GLU A 36 14.04 3.17 3.76
CA GLU A 36 14.98 2.65 2.76
C GLU A 36 14.46 2.82 1.34
N LEU A 37 13.19 2.47 1.10
CA LEU A 37 12.64 2.29 -0.26
C LEU A 37 11.80 3.46 -0.77
N VAL A 38 11.49 4.45 0.06
CA VAL A 38 10.66 5.60 -0.32
C VAL A 38 11.43 6.89 -0.10
N ALA A 39 11.49 7.73 -1.13
CA ALA A 39 12.17 9.02 -1.04
C ALA A 39 11.47 9.91 0.00
N ALA A 40 12.27 10.70 0.72
CA ALA A 40 11.74 11.58 1.77
C ALA A 40 10.71 12.58 1.21
N ASP A 41 10.89 13.02 -0.03
CA ASP A 41 10.02 13.97 -0.72
C ASP A 41 9.09 13.31 -1.75
N ALA A 42 8.87 11.99 -1.66
CA ALA A 42 8.02 11.27 -2.58
C ALA A 42 6.59 11.86 -2.63
N GLN A 43 6.00 11.88 -3.82
CA GLN A 43 4.62 12.31 -4.01
C GLN A 43 3.68 11.13 -3.74
N ILE A 44 3.07 11.12 -2.56
CA ILE A 44 2.20 10.03 -2.12
C ILE A 44 0.75 10.45 -2.31
N ARG A 45 0.00 9.63 -3.07
CA ARG A 45 -1.43 9.80 -3.25
C ARG A 45 -2.17 8.69 -2.51
N THR A 46 -3.09 9.06 -1.66
CA THR A 46 -3.85 8.13 -0.81
C THR A 46 -5.28 8.62 -0.65
N PRO A 47 -6.27 7.70 -0.56
CA PRO A 47 -7.64 8.10 -0.24
C PRO A 47 -7.80 8.52 1.23
N LEU A 48 -6.83 8.21 2.10
CA LEU A 48 -6.90 8.60 3.51
C LEU A 48 -6.50 10.07 3.68
N PRO A 49 -7.20 10.83 4.54
CA PRO A 49 -6.80 12.19 4.87
C PRO A 49 -5.55 12.16 5.77
N ILE A 50 -4.39 12.43 5.19
CA ILE A 50 -3.10 12.39 5.88
C ILE A 50 -2.53 13.81 5.94
N ASP A 51 -2.11 14.23 7.12
CA ASP A 51 -1.47 15.53 7.36
C ASP A 51 0.05 15.35 7.41
N ALA A 52 0.62 14.92 6.29
CA ALA A 52 2.06 14.75 6.11
C ALA A 52 2.34 14.59 4.61
N THR A 53 3.61 14.66 4.23
CA THR A 53 4.08 14.48 2.86
C THR A 53 5.20 13.45 2.79
N GLY A 54 5.51 12.96 1.60
CA GLY A 54 6.64 12.08 1.36
C GLY A 54 6.56 10.75 2.11
N ALA A 55 7.70 10.23 2.47
CA ALA A 55 7.81 8.97 3.20
C ALA A 55 7.01 8.99 4.51
N GLU A 56 6.96 10.12 5.20
CA GLU A 56 6.20 10.25 6.44
C GLU A 56 4.71 10.06 6.22
N ALA A 57 4.16 10.58 5.10
CA ALA A 57 2.76 10.35 4.76
C ALA A 57 2.45 8.86 4.62
N LEU A 58 3.35 8.11 3.98
CA LEU A 58 3.17 6.68 3.78
C LEU A 58 3.24 5.92 5.11
N LYS A 59 4.13 6.32 6.01
CA LYS A 59 4.18 5.75 7.37
C LYS A 59 2.86 5.94 8.11
N GLN A 60 2.26 7.12 8.01
CA GLN A 60 0.96 7.39 8.63
C GLN A 60 -0.16 6.57 8.01
N VAL A 61 -0.15 6.37 6.69
CA VAL A 61 -1.13 5.51 6.02
C VAL A 61 -1.09 4.09 6.61
N PHE A 62 0.10 3.49 6.69
CA PHE A 62 0.23 2.14 7.20
C PHE A 62 -0.03 2.05 8.69
N LEU A 63 0.33 3.07 9.47
CA LEU A 63 0.00 3.13 10.89
C LEU A 63 -1.53 3.07 11.10
N ARG A 64 -2.29 3.84 10.33
CA ARG A 64 -3.75 3.82 10.41
C ARG A 64 -4.34 2.49 9.95
N LEU A 65 -3.83 1.94 8.84
CA LEU A 65 -4.30 0.67 8.31
C LEU A 65 -4.06 -0.47 9.30
N HIS A 66 -2.86 -0.55 9.88
CA HIS A 66 -2.54 -1.60 10.85
C HIS A 66 -3.26 -1.41 12.17
N GLY A 67 -3.57 -0.17 12.56
CA GLY A 67 -4.40 0.09 13.72
C GLY A 67 -5.83 -0.44 13.55
N ALA A 68 -6.36 -0.34 12.34
CA ALA A 68 -7.71 -0.83 12.02
C ALA A 68 -7.72 -2.32 11.69
N TYR A 69 -6.69 -2.81 10.99
CA TYR A 69 -6.55 -4.19 10.52
C TYR A 69 -5.19 -4.73 10.93
N PRO A 70 -5.04 -5.25 12.18
CA PRO A 70 -3.72 -5.72 12.67
C PRO A 70 -3.14 -6.88 11.85
N ASP A 71 -3.99 -7.65 11.18
CA ASP A 71 -3.62 -8.76 10.32
C ASP A 71 -3.63 -8.39 8.82
N LEU A 72 -3.50 -7.10 8.50
CA LEU A 72 -3.52 -6.64 7.12
C LEU A 72 -2.49 -7.40 6.28
N HIS A 73 -2.93 -7.91 5.13
CA HIS A 73 -2.07 -8.62 4.19
C HIS A 73 -2.35 -8.15 2.78
N VAL A 74 -1.29 -7.82 2.06
CA VAL A 74 -1.35 -7.41 0.66
C VAL A 74 -0.75 -8.53 -0.18
N ALA A 75 -1.58 -9.16 -1.00
CA ALA A 75 -1.12 -10.18 -1.95
C ALA A 75 -0.97 -9.53 -3.33
N ILE A 76 0.24 -9.55 -3.87
CA ILE A 76 0.51 -9.07 -5.23
C ILE A 76 0.03 -10.12 -6.21
N GLU A 77 -0.97 -9.77 -7.02
CA GLU A 77 -1.51 -10.65 -8.07
C GLU A 77 -0.76 -10.48 -9.39
N ASP A 78 -0.39 -9.24 -9.73
CA ASP A 78 0.39 -8.91 -10.92
C ASP A 78 1.39 -7.80 -10.62
N LEU A 79 2.60 -7.92 -11.19
CA LEU A 79 3.56 -6.83 -11.29
C LEU A 79 3.92 -6.63 -12.76
N ILE A 80 3.70 -5.43 -13.25
CA ILE A 80 3.97 -5.06 -14.64
C ILE A 80 4.88 -3.83 -14.60
N ALA A 81 6.01 -3.90 -15.28
CA ALA A 81 6.98 -2.81 -15.26
C ALA A 81 7.37 -2.37 -16.66
N GLU A 82 7.46 -1.06 -16.85
CA GLU A 82 7.95 -0.45 -18.07
C GLU A 82 8.65 0.86 -17.71
N GLY A 83 9.86 1.06 -18.19
CA GLY A 83 10.66 2.23 -17.86
C GLY A 83 10.91 2.30 -16.35
N ASP A 84 10.59 3.44 -15.76
CA ASP A 84 10.78 3.69 -14.32
C ASP A 84 9.53 3.38 -13.48
N LYS A 85 8.50 2.76 -14.06
CA LYS A 85 7.22 2.50 -13.38
C LYS A 85 6.96 1.02 -13.18
N VAL A 86 6.34 0.71 -12.04
CA VAL A 86 5.83 -0.62 -11.73
C VAL A 86 4.35 -0.51 -11.39
N VAL A 87 3.54 -1.30 -12.06
CA VAL A 87 2.11 -1.46 -11.73
C VAL A 87 1.97 -2.69 -10.84
N SER A 88 1.36 -2.51 -9.69
CA SER A 88 1.08 -3.59 -8.74
C SER A 88 -0.43 -3.72 -8.59
N ARG A 89 -0.98 -4.86 -8.99
CA ARG A 89 -2.39 -5.19 -8.77
C ARG A 89 -2.46 -6.14 -7.59
N ASN A 90 -3.17 -5.72 -6.55
CA ASN A 90 -3.14 -6.40 -5.26
C ASN A 90 -4.53 -6.80 -4.78
N LEU A 91 -4.56 -7.91 -4.04
CA LEU A 91 -5.71 -8.30 -3.22
C LEU A 91 -5.33 -8.05 -1.76
N VAL A 92 -6.14 -7.25 -1.05
CA VAL A 92 -5.89 -6.90 0.35
C VAL A 92 -6.91 -7.61 1.22
N THR A 93 -6.43 -8.22 2.30
CA THR A 93 -7.27 -8.90 3.30
C THR A 93 -6.93 -8.40 4.70
N GLY A 94 -7.88 -8.51 5.60
CA GLY A 94 -7.69 -8.16 7.01
C GLY A 94 -8.96 -8.38 7.79
N THR A 95 -8.87 -8.13 9.11
CA THR A 95 -10.01 -8.20 10.04
C THR A 95 -10.15 -6.86 10.73
N HIS A 96 -11.36 -6.30 10.71
CA HIS A 96 -11.65 -4.98 11.28
C HIS A 96 -11.69 -5.06 12.81
N ARG A 97 -10.56 -4.75 13.44
CA ARG A 97 -10.38 -4.85 14.89
C ARG A 97 -10.08 -3.52 15.57
N GLY A 98 -9.92 -2.45 14.82
CA GLY A 98 -9.70 -1.11 15.33
C GLY A 98 -10.55 -0.09 14.59
N ASN A 99 -10.67 1.12 15.14
CA ASN A 99 -11.41 2.18 14.49
C ASN A 99 -10.83 2.48 13.10
N TYR A 100 -11.69 2.60 12.09
CA TYR A 100 -11.28 2.97 10.75
C TYR A 100 -12.24 4.02 10.19
N MET A 101 -11.72 5.20 9.91
CA MET A 101 -12.49 6.33 9.36
C MET A 101 -13.79 6.60 10.14
N GLY A 102 -13.69 6.53 11.48
CA GLY A 102 -14.83 6.76 12.37
C GLY A 102 -15.73 5.56 12.61
N VAL A 103 -15.43 4.40 12.01
CA VAL A 103 -16.21 3.18 12.20
C VAL A 103 -15.58 2.34 13.32
N ALA A 104 -16.34 2.08 14.37
CA ALA A 104 -15.89 1.24 15.48
C ALA A 104 -15.64 -0.19 14.99
N PRO A 105 -14.71 -0.93 15.63
CA PRO A 105 -14.36 -2.28 15.18
C PRO A 105 -15.57 -3.22 15.18
N THR A 106 -15.74 -3.93 14.06
CA THR A 106 -16.88 -4.86 13.85
C THR A 106 -16.47 -6.31 13.96
N GLY A 107 -15.16 -6.62 13.87
CA GLY A 107 -14.69 -7.99 13.76
C GLY A 107 -14.89 -8.61 12.37
N ASN A 108 -15.41 -7.85 11.42
CA ASN A 108 -15.68 -8.36 10.08
C ASN A 108 -14.38 -8.54 9.29
N ALA A 109 -14.31 -9.63 8.52
CA ALA A 109 -13.25 -9.82 7.55
C ALA A 109 -13.48 -8.91 6.34
N VAL A 110 -12.39 -8.34 5.80
CA VAL A 110 -12.44 -7.54 4.58
C VAL A 110 -11.56 -8.16 3.51
N THR A 111 -12.01 -8.03 2.27
CA THR A 111 -11.25 -8.41 1.07
C THR A 111 -11.56 -7.37 0.01
N TYR A 112 -10.53 -6.67 -0.48
CA TYR A 112 -10.74 -5.66 -1.52
C TYR A 112 -9.54 -5.57 -2.45
N ASN A 113 -9.77 -5.01 -3.61
CA ASN A 113 -8.76 -4.86 -4.64
C ASN A 113 -8.14 -3.46 -4.60
N GLU A 114 -6.88 -3.38 -4.99
CA GLU A 114 -6.22 -2.11 -5.23
C GLU A 114 -5.24 -2.25 -6.39
N ILE A 115 -4.99 -1.14 -7.08
CA ILE A 115 -3.97 -1.07 -8.12
C ILE A 115 -3.15 0.17 -7.85
N PHE A 116 -1.83 -0.01 -7.74
CA PHE A 116 -0.89 1.09 -7.57
C PHE A 116 0.10 1.14 -8.71
N ILE A 117 0.50 2.36 -9.06
CA ILE A 117 1.63 2.61 -9.95
C ILE A 117 2.69 3.29 -9.08
N PHE A 118 3.89 2.69 -9.04
CA PHE A 118 5.05 3.26 -8.37
C PHE A 118 6.03 3.76 -9.42
N ARG A 119 6.50 5.00 -9.29
CA ARG A 119 7.63 5.47 -10.07
C ARG A 119 8.89 5.40 -9.21
N PHE A 120 9.95 4.83 -9.78
CA PHE A 120 11.23 4.63 -9.10
C PHE A 120 12.29 5.56 -9.65
N ARG A 121 13.20 5.99 -8.79
CA ARG A 121 14.43 6.71 -9.15
C ARG A 121 15.51 6.29 -8.16
N ASP A 122 16.66 5.84 -8.68
CA ASP A 122 17.82 5.46 -7.89
C ASP A 122 17.47 4.48 -6.75
N GLY A 123 16.63 3.51 -7.06
CA GLY A 123 16.26 2.45 -6.11
C GLY A 123 15.21 2.86 -5.08
N GLN A 124 14.58 4.01 -5.24
CA GLN A 124 13.53 4.48 -4.34
C GLN A 124 12.24 4.84 -5.06
N ILE A 125 11.12 4.64 -4.39
CA ILE A 125 9.81 5.11 -4.85
C ILE A 125 9.80 6.62 -4.68
N VAL A 126 9.55 7.34 -5.77
CA VAL A 126 9.47 8.81 -5.77
C VAL A 126 8.06 9.32 -6.02
N GLU A 127 7.17 8.46 -6.49
CA GLU A 127 5.77 8.84 -6.75
C GLU A 127 4.88 7.62 -6.74
N THR A 128 3.66 7.79 -6.21
CA THR A 128 2.63 6.74 -6.22
C THR A 128 1.33 7.28 -6.77
N TRP A 129 0.65 6.47 -7.57
CA TRP A 129 -0.75 6.62 -7.94
C TRP A 129 -1.47 5.36 -7.54
N GLY A 130 -2.68 5.47 -7.02
CA GLY A 130 -3.40 4.27 -6.66
C GLY A 130 -4.90 4.45 -6.69
N VAL A 131 -5.59 3.36 -7.00
CA VAL A 131 -7.03 3.24 -6.85
C VAL A 131 -7.29 2.07 -5.92
N VAL A 132 -8.00 2.35 -4.85
CA VAL A 132 -8.38 1.37 -3.82
C VAL A 132 -9.89 1.24 -3.85
N ASP A 133 -10.41 0.01 -3.82
CA ASP A 133 -11.85 -0.22 -3.74
C ASP A 133 -12.36 0.04 -2.32
N VAL A 134 -12.36 1.31 -1.96
CA VAL A 134 -12.81 1.78 -0.64
C VAL A 134 -14.30 1.48 -0.44
N LEU A 135 -15.10 1.54 -1.51
CA LEU A 135 -16.53 1.24 -1.41
C LEU A 135 -16.77 -0.18 -0.94
N ALA A 136 -16.07 -1.17 -1.52
CA ALA A 136 -16.18 -2.56 -1.10
C ALA A 136 -15.76 -2.72 0.37
N GLN A 137 -14.65 -2.08 0.76
CA GLN A 137 -14.16 -2.09 2.13
C GLN A 137 -15.21 -1.53 3.10
N MET A 138 -15.77 -0.37 2.80
CA MET A 138 -16.74 0.31 3.67
C MET A 138 -18.05 -0.48 3.78
N ARG A 139 -18.46 -1.16 2.72
CA ARG A 139 -19.64 -2.06 2.77
C ARG A 139 -19.37 -3.24 3.71
N GLN A 140 -18.19 -3.83 3.62
CA GLN A 140 -17.84 -5.03 4.40
C GLN A 140 -17.73 -4.74 5.90
N ILE A 141 -17.33 -3.54 6.29
CA ILE A 141 -17.32 -3.14 7.70
C ILE A 141 -18.63 -2.49 8.15
N GLY A 142 -19.64 -2.45 7.28
CA GLY A 142 -20.98 -1.97 7.63
C GLY A 142 -21.14 -0.45 7.69
N ALA A 143 -20.16 0.31 7.18
CA ALA A 143 -20.23 1.77 7.15
C ALA A 143 -21.20 2.28 6.08
N ILE A 144 -21.39 1.50 5.02
CA ILE A 144 -22.27 1.82 3.90
C ILE A 144 -23.22 0.64 3.71
N ARG A 145 -24.50 0.94 3.65
CA ARG A 145 -25.53 -0.05 3.33
C ARG A 145 -25.72 -0.14 1.82
N THR A 146 -25.93 -1.34 1.34
CA THR A 146 -26.28 -1.56 -0.08
C THR A 146 -27.78 -1.40 -0.30
#